data_9ca8ad7beda6c4f485e21fbe37dda21b
#
_entry.id   9ca8ad7beda6c4f485e21fbe37dda21b
#
_cell.length_a   1.000
_cell.length_b   1.000
_cell.length_c   1.000
_cell.angle_alpha   90.00
_cell.angle_beta   90.00
_cell.angle_gamma   90.00
#
_symmetry.space_group_name_H-M   'P 1'
#
loop_
_entity.id
_entity.type
_entity.pdbx_description
1 polymer ?
#
loop_
_entity_poly.entity_id
_entity_poly.type
_entity_poly.pdbx_seq_one_letter_code
_entity_poly.pdbx_strand_id
1 'polypeptide(L)'
;MRSQTVSAMLLALFAWAAMPPAFAQQVPLQDKPFAEHKVVLQLSDGDAKKQALVLSVANNLLKAYDPDKVAIEVVAFGPGIDLLLSGSERRKQVESLIAQGVRFDICLNTVDTIERETGKRPEFIPAATPVQVGVGQILFLSENGYTLVRP
;
A
#
# COMPACT_ATOMS: atom_id res chain seq x y z
N MET A 1 -15.54 72.11 -24.59
CA MET A 1 -15.40 71.22 -23.38
C MET A 1 -15.26 69.82 -23.87
N ARG A 2 -14.05 69.26 -23.81
CA ARG A 2 -13.74 67.90 -24.29
C ARG A 2 -13.69 66.97 -23.12
N SER A 3 -14.64 66.03 -23.07
CA SER A 3 -14.65 64.93 -22.08
C SER A 3 -13.70 63.82 -22.57
N GLN A 4 -12.65 63.53 -21.81
CA GLN A 4 -11.77 62.39 -22.07
C GLN A 4 -12.26 61.20 -21.23
N THR A 5 -12.76 60.19 -21.93
CA THR A 5 -13.06 58.90 -21.35
C THR A 5 -11.79 58.06 -21.26
N VAL A 6 -11.32 57.82 -20.03
CA VAL A 6 -10.19 56.94 -19.75
C VAL A 6 -10.71 55.49 -19.71
N SER A 7 -10.37 54.71 -20.76
CA SER A 7 -10.62 53.27 -20.78
C SER A 7 -9.60 52.57 -19.90
N ALA A 8 -10.05 52.07 -18.77
CA ALA A 8 -9.26 51.22 -17.89
C ALA A 8 -9.28 49.76 -18.41
N MET A 9 -8.16 49.33 -19.00
CA MET A 9 -7.94 47.97 -19.49
C MET A 9 -7.51 47.10 -18.31
N LEU A 10 -8.44 46.29 -17.79
CA LEU A 10 -8.19 45.30 -16.76
C LEU A 10 -7.44 44.09 -17.36
N LEU A 11 -6.14 44.02 -17.09
CA LEU A 11 -5.31 42.84 -17.34
C LEU A 11 -5.61 41.78 -16.28
N ALA A 12 -6.44 40.80 -16.65
CA ALA A 12 -6.66 39.60 -15.84
C ALA A 12 -5.42 38.66 -15.96
N LEU A 13 -4.55 38.71 -14.95
CA LEU A 13 -3.45 37.75 -14.79
C LEU A 13 -4.06 36.40 -14.35
N PHE A 14 -4.20 35.48 -15.30
CA PHE A 14 -4.45 34.06 -15.01
C PHE A 14 -3.19 33.47 -14.35
N ALA A 15 -3.18 33.40 -13.02
CA ALA A 15 -2.22 32.62 -12.28
C ALA A 15 -2.51 31.13 -12.53
N TRP A 16 -1.73 30.53 -13.42
CA TRP A 16 -1.72 29.07 -13.60
C TRP A 16 -1.06 28.47 -12.37
N ALA A 17 -1.89 28.03 -11.42
CA ALA A 17 -1.42 27.25 -10.29
C ALA A 17 -0.86 25.93 -10.84
N ALA A 18 0.47 25.82 -10.88
CA ALA A 18 1.15 24.58 -11.18
C ALA A 18 0.78 23.58 -10.08
N MET A 19 -0.13 22.63 -10.36
CA MET A 19 -0.37 21.49 -9.47
C MET A 19 0.94 20.73 -9.34
N PRO A 20 1.43 20.49 -8.10
CA PRO A 20 2.58 19.62 -7.93
C PRO A 20 2.24 18.24 -8.49
N PRO A 21 3.22 17.53 -9.12
CA PRO A 21 3.00 16.18 -9.58
C PRO A 21 2.53 15.34 -8.38
N ALA A 22 1.42 14.63 -8.55
CA ALA A 22 0.94 13.67 -7.55
C ALA A 22 1.96 12.53 -7.49
N PHE A 23 2.98 12.65 -6.63
CA PHE A 23 3.81 11.51 -6.28
C PHE A 23 2.90 10.43 -5.69
N ALA A 24 3.01 9.21 -6.19
CA ALA A 24 2.32 8.05 -5.62
C ALA A 24 2.56 8.07 -4.09
N GLN A 25 1.52 8.32 -3.34
CA GLN A 25 1.61 8.56 -1.90
C GLN A 25 1.97 7.24 -1.23
N GLN A 26 3.23 7.13 -0.80
CA GLN A 26 3.73 5.98 -0.07
C GLN A 26 3.12 5.98 1.32
N VAL A 27 2.78 4.79 1.80
CA VAL A 27 2.28 4.65 3.18
C VAL A 27 3.46 4.82 4.14
N PRO A 28 3.32 5.60 5.20
CA PRO A 28 4.38 5.79 6.20
C PRO A 28 4.87 4.46 6.77
N LEU A 29 6.14 4.43 7.18
CA LEU A 29 6.70 3.26 7.88
C LEU A 29 5.89 2.93 9.14
N GLN A 30 5.90 1.67 9.54
CA GLN A 30 5.29 1.26 10.80
C GLN A 30 6.00 1.96 11.98
N ASP A 31 5.21 2.45 12.92
CA ASP A 31 5.73 2.98 14.19
C ASP A 31 6.08 1.81 15.13
N LYS A 32 7.29 1.25 14.94
CA LYS A 32 7.87 0.19 15.78
C LYS A 32 9.27 0.60 16.21
N PRO A 33 9.39 1.47 17.22
CA PRO A 33 10.67 2.06 17.64
C PRO A 33 11.67 1.03 18.17
N PHE A 34 11.20 -0.12 18.64
CA PHE A 34 12.05 -1.20 19.18
C PHE A 34 12.36 -2.31 18.18
N ALA A 35 11.90 -2.19 16.93
CA ALA A 35 12.16 -3.20 15.92
C ALA A 35 13.65 -3.24 15.54
N GLU A 36 14.27 -4.38 15.83
CA GLU A 36 15.66 -4.68 15.48
C GLU A 36 15.76 -5.30 14.08
N HIS A 37 14.66 -5.91 13.62
CA HIS A 37 14.54 -6.54 12.30
C HIS A 37 13.38 -5.96 11.53
N LYS A 38 13.58 -5.75 10.23
CA LYS A 38 12.56 -5.21 9.32
C LYS A 38 12.48 -6.09 8.08
N VAL A 39 11.32 -6.65 7.80
CA VAL A 39 11.11 -7.59 6.70
C VAL A 39 9.91 -7.19 5.88
N VAL A 40 10.07 -7.15 4.56
CA VAL A 40 8.97 -7.06 3.62
C VAL A 40 8.80 -8.39 2.89
N LEU A 41 7.61 -8.98 3.01
CA LEU A 41 7.21 -10.21 2.33
C LEU A 41 6.44 -9.84 1.07
N GLN A 42 6.96 -10.25 -0.09
CA GLN A 42 6.27 -10.05 -1.36
C GLN A 42 5.27 -11.17 -1.62
N LEU A 43 4.05 -10.81 -1.99
CA LEU A 43 3.03 -11.74 -2.48
C LEU A 43 2.47 -11.24 -3.81
N SER A 44 2.87 -11.89 -4.91
CA SER A 44 2.35 -11.61 -6.26
C SER A 44 1.60 -12.80 -6.87
N ASP A 45 1.37 -13.85 -6.09
CA ASP A 45 0.85 -15.12 -6.55
C ASP A 45 -0.50 -15.42 -5.88
N GLY A 46 -1.49 -15.87 -6.69
CA GLY A 46 -2.81 -16.28 -6.23
C GLY A 46 -2.87 -17.74 -5.74
N ASP A 47 -1.77 -18.48 -5.83
CA ASP A 47 -1.73 -19.89 -5.40
C ASP A 47 -1.95 -20.04 -3.88
N ALA A 48 -2.86 -20.92 -3.49
CA ALA A 48 -3.24 -21.12 -2.10
C ALA A 48 -2.07 -21.58 -1.20
N LYS A 49 -1.09 -22.32 -1.74
CA LYS A 49 0.10 -22.75 -0.98
C LYS A 49 1.05 -21.58 -0.76
N LYS A 50 1.22 -20.73 -1.77
CA LYS A 50 2.00 -19.48 -1.67
C LYS A 50 1.41 -18.54 -0.62
N GLN A 51 0.11 -18.33 -0.64
CA GLN A 51 -0.59 -17.54 0.37
C GLN A 51 -0.41 -18.11 1.78
N ALA A 52 -0.57 -19.45 1.94
CA ALA A 52 -0.33 -20.12 3.21
C ALA A 52 1.12 -19.96 3.69
N LEU A 53 2.09 -20.04 2.76
CA LEU A 53 3.50 -19.91 3.08
C LEU A 53 3.84 -18.51 3.59
N VAL A 54 3.34 -17.45 2.94
CA VAL A 54 3.54 -16.06 3.40
C VAL A 54 3.02 -15.86 4.82
N LEU A 55 1.80 -16.34 5.11
CA LEU A 55 1.22 -16.24 6.46
C LEU A 55 2.04 -17.04 7.49
N SER A 56 2.51 -18.23 7.12
CA SER A 56 3.37 -19.05 7.97
C SER A 56 4.70 -18.37 8.26
N VAL A 57 5.34 -17.76 7.24
CA VAL A 57 6.60 -17.03 7.41
C VAL A 57 6.40 -15.85 8.35
N ALA A 58 5.36 -15.03 8.15
CA ALA A 58 5.05 -13.92 9.04
C ALA A 58 4.87 -14.36 10.50
N ASN A 59 4.09 -15.43 10.72
CA ASN A 59 3.88 -15.98 12.05
C ASN A 59 5.17 -16.55 12.70
N ASN A 60 6.03 -17.20 11.89
CA ASN A 60 7.30 -17.72 12.38
C ASN A 60 8.28 -16.61 12.74
N LEU A 61 8.30 -15.51 12.00
CA LEU A 61 9.11 -14.33 12.34
C LEU A 61 8.65 -13.69 13.65
N LEU A 62 7.33 -13.54 13.88
CA LEU A 62 6.80 -13.05 15.15
C LEU A 62 7.21 -13.93 16.33
N LYS A 63 7.20 -15.26 16.16
CA LYS A 63 7.62 -16.20 17.18
C LYS A 63 9.12 -16.18 17.45
N ALA A 64 9.92 -15.96 16.40
CA ALA A 64 11.39 -15.98 16.50
C ALA A 64 11.95 -14.71 17.13
N TYR A 65 11.34 -13.55 16.87
CA TYR A 65 11.92 -12.25 17.22
C TYR A 65 11.08 -11.42 18.19
N ASP A 66 9.92 -11.88 18.58
CA ASP A 66 8.92 -11.11 19.33
C ASP A 66 8.22 -10.01 18.49
N PRO A 67 6.91 -9.77 18.67
CA PRO A 67 6.17 -8.77 17.89
C PRO A 67 6.72 -7.34 17.98
N ASP A 68 7.32 -6.96 19.11
CA ASP A 68 7.89 -5.62 19.30
C ASP A 68 9.28 -5.46 18.66
N LYS A 69 9.98 -6.58 18.40
CA LYS A 69 11.35 -6.60 17.90
C LYS A 69 11.44 -6.77 16.39
N VAL A 70 10.34 -7.08 15.74
CA VAL A 70 10.30 -7.25 14.27
C VAL A 70 9.18 -6.44 13.64
N ALA A 71 9.51 -5.66 12.61
CA ALA A 71 8.55 -5.00 11.73
C ALA A 71 8.35 -5.87 10.48
N ILE A 72 7.13 -6.32 10.26
CA ILE A 72 6.77 -7.18 9.13
C ILE A 72 5.71 -6.49 8.28
N GLU A 73 5.97 -6.34 6.99
CA GLU A 73 5.01 -5.90 6.02
C GLU A 73 4.83 -6.95 4.92
N VAL A 74 3.60 -7.26 4.58
CA VAL A 74 3.25 -8.13 3.46
C VAL A 74 2.67 -7.27 2.36
N VAL A 75 3.35 -7.16 1.23
CA VAL A 75 2.88 -6.36 0.10
C VAL A 75 2.30 -7.29 -0.97
N ALA A 76 0.97 -7.20 -1.16
CA ALA A 76 0.23 -8.00 -2.13
C ALA A 76 -0.11 -7.18 -3.38
N PHE A 77 0.21 -7.72 -4.56
CA PHE A 77 -0.13 -7.14 -5.87
C PHE A 77 -0.37 -8.24 -6.90
N GLY A 78 -0.92 -7.88 -8.07
CA GLY A 78 -1.35 -8.87 -9.06
C GLY A 78 -2.27 -9.92 -8.42
N PRO A 79 -2.21 -11.20 -8.82
CA PRO A 79 -3.04 -12.26 -8.23
C PRO A 79 -2.87 -12.43 -6.71
N GLY A 80 -1.79 -11.95 -6.13
CA GLY A 80 -1.54 -12.01 -4.69
C GLY A 80 -2.54 -11.24 -3.83
N ILE A 81 -3.27 -10.25 -4.41
CA ILE A 81 -4.29 -9.51 -3.66
C ILE A 81 -5.47 -10.38 -3.22
N ASP A 82 -5.68 -11.56 -3.84
CA ASP A 82 -6.76 -12.48 -3.46
C ASP A 82 -6.71 -12.83 -1.98
N LEU A 83 -5.52 -12.90 -1.37
CA LEU A 83 -5.36 -13.08 0.07
C LEU A 83 -6.07 -12.00 0.89
N LEU A 84 -6.13 -10.78 0.38
CA LEU A 84 -6.62 -9.60 1.11
C LEU A 84 -8.06 -9.22 0.71
N LEU A 85 -8.70 -9.92 -0.20
CA LEU A 85 -10.10 -9.66 -0.55
C LEU A 85 -11.03 -10.04 0.60
N SER A 86 -12.16 -9.34 0.71
CA SER A 86 -13.15 -9.54 1.78
C SER A 86 -13.69 -10.98 1.84
N GLY A 87 -13.74 -11.67 0.71
CA GLY A 87 -14.14 -13.08 0.58
C GLY A 87 -13.04 -14.11 0.77
N SER A 88 -11.81 -13.70 1.14
CA SER A 88 -10.70 -14.64 1.32
C SER A 88 -10.98 -15.67 2.42
N GLU A 89 -10.76 -16.95 2.11
CA GLU A 89 -10.87 -18.03 3.09
C GLU A 89 -9.86 -17.89 4.24
N ARG A 90 -8.78 -17.12 4.02
CA ARG A 90 -7.70 -16.87 4.99
C ARG A 90 -7.87 -15.56 5.76
N ARG A 91 -8.99 -14.86 5.58
CA ARG A 91 -9.25 -13.57 6.20
C ARG A 91 -8.96 -13.56 7.70
N LYS A 92 -9.44 -14.56 8.44
CA LYS A 92 -9.22 -14.65 9.90
C LYS A 92 -7.74 -14.76 10.27
N GLN A 93 -6.94 -15.45 9.45
CA GLN A 93 -5.49 -15.57 9.66
C GLN A 93 -4.79 -14.23 9.42
N VAL A 94 -5.18 -13.52 8.35
CA VAL A 94 -4.67 -12.17 8.06
C VAL A 94 -5.01 -11.21 9.20
N GLU A 95 -6.28 -11.15 9.62
CA GLU A 95 -6.73 -10.29 10.72
C GLU A 95 -6.02 -10.61 12.04
N SER A 96 -5.75 -11.89 12.32
CA SER A 96 -4.97 -12.30 13.50
C SER A 96 -3.53 -11.80 13.45
N LEU A 97 -2.87 -11.85 12.29
CA LEU A 97 -1.51 -11.32 12.12
C LEU A 97 -1.48 -9.79 12.19
N ILE A 98 -2.50 -9.11 11.66
CA ILE A 98 -2.65 -7.65 11.81
C ILE A 98 -2.76 -7.27 13.29
N ALA A 99 -3.56 -8.01 14.07
CA ALA A 99 -3.69 -7.79 15.51
C ALA A 99 -2.37 -7.98 16.27
N GLN A 100 -1.43 -8.76 15.72
CA GLN A 100 -0.07 -8.94 16.24
C GLN A 100 0.94 -7.94 15.67
N GLY A 101 0.48 -6.94 14.90
CA GLY A 101 1.31 -5.87 14.40
C GLY A 101 2.00 -6.14 13.06
N VAL A 102 1.56 -7.14 12.29
CA VAL A 102 1.94 -7.31 10.87
C VAL A 102 1.09 -6.36 10.03
N ARG A 103 1.69 -5.62 9.13
CA ARG A 103 0.96 -4.80 8.16
C ARG A 103 0.79 -5.56 6.85
N PHE A 104 -0.41 -5.49 6.28
CA PHE A 104 -0.73 -6.06 4.98
C PHE A 104 -1.12 -4.93 4.04
N ASP A 105 -0.32 -4.73 2.99
CA ASP A 105 -0.50 -3.70 1.99
C ASP A 105 -1.13 -4.28 0.73
N ILE A 106 -2.21 -3.65 0.25
CA ILE A 106 -2.90 -4.03 -0.98
C ILE A 106 -2.65 -3.01 -2.08
N CYS A 107 -2.19 -3.46 -3.26
CA CYS A 107 -1.89 -2.62 -4.40
C CYS A 107 -3.17 -2.12 -5.09
N LEU A 108 -3.42 -0.82 -5.03
CA LEU A 108 -4.59 -0.20 -5.67
C LEU A 108 -4.53 -0.26 -7.19
N ASN A 109 -3.35 -0.18 -7.81
CA ASN A 109 -3.23 -0.37 -9.26
C ASN A 109 -3.77 -1.73 -9.71
N THR A 110 -3.60 -2.78 -8.90
CA THR A 110 -4.20 -4.10 -9.17
C THR A 110 -5.71 -4.06 -9.01
N VAL A 111 -6.21 -3.45 -7.92
CA VAL A 111 -7.65 -3.25 -7.67
C VAL A 111 -8.30 -2.49 -8.84
N ASP A 112 -7.69 -1.39 -9.27
CA ASP A 112 -8.17 -0.57 -10.38
C ASP A 112 -8.14 -1.33 -11.72
N THR A 113 -7.17 -2.21 -11.92
CA THR A 113 -7.10 -3.07 -13.11
C THR A 113 -8.25 -4.07 -13.14
N ILE A 114 -8.53 -4.74 -12.03
CA ILE A 114 -9.66 -5.67 -11.92
C ILE A 114 -10.98 -4.93 -12.17
N GLU A 115 -11.15 -3.75 -11.60
CA GLU A 115 -12.35 -2.93 -11.83
C GLU A 115 -12.54 -2.58 -13.31
N ARG A 116 -11.48 -2.19 -14.02
CA ARG A 116 -11.54 -1.92 -15.47
C ARG A 116 -11.89 -3.15 -16.31
N GLU A 117 -11.37 -4.32 -15.92
CA GLU A 117 -11.57 -5.57 -16.67
C GLU A 117 -12.92 -6.20 -16.41
N THR A 118 -13.43 -6.09 -15.17
CA THR A 118 -14.65 -6.78 -14.75
C THR A 118 -15.87 -5.85 -14.61
N GLY A 119 -15.66 -4.54 -14.59
CA GLY A 119 -16.69 -3.54 -14.30
C GLY A 119 -17.07 -3.46 -12.82
N LYS A 120 -16.40 -4.23 -11.95
CA LYS A 120 -16.70 -4.25 -10.51
C LYS A 120 -15.41 -4.10 -9.69
N ARG A 121 -15.40 -3.12 -8.79
CA ARG A 121 -14.30 -2.93 -7.86
C ARG A 121 -14.33 -4.03 -6.79
N PRO A 122 -13.25 -4.80 -6.61
CA PRO A 122 -13.19 -5.79 -5.55
C PRO A 122 -13.14 -5.12 -4.17
N GLU A 123 -13.88 -5.70 -3.23
CA GLU A 123 -13.82 -5.30 -1.83
C GLU A 123 -12.68 -6.04 -1.13
N PHE A 124 -11.94 -5.35 -0.27
CA PHE A 124 -10.85 -5.95 0.48
C PHE A 124 -11.02 -5.76 2.00
N ILE A 125 -10.24 -6.48 2.77
CA ILE A 125 -10.27 -6.48 4.24
C ILE A 125 -10.04 -5.04 4.73
N PRO A 126 -10.94 -4.45 5.54
CA PRO A 126 -10.82 -3.05 5.97
C PRO A 126 -9.53 -2.73 6.73
N ALA A 127 -8.95 -3.73 7.37
CA ALA A 127 -7.68 -3.61 8.10
C ALA A 127 -6.44 -3.69 7.19
N ALA A 128 -6.59 -4.04 5.91
CA ALA A 128 -5.50 -3.97 4.93
C ALA A 128 -5.21 -2.51 4.58
N THR A 129 -3.95 -2.19 4.41
CA THR A 129 -3.46 -0.84 4.09
C THR A 129 -3.43 -0.65 2.58
N PRO A 130 -4.19 0.27 2.00
CA PRO A 130 -4.11 0.54 0.57
C PRO A 130 -2.82 1.29 0.21
N VAL A 131 -2.08 0.78 -0.78
CA VAL A 131 -0.90 1.43 -1.37
C VAL A 131 -1.12 1.59 -2.87
N GLN A 132 -0.79 2.75 -3.44
CA GLN A 132 -1.06 2.99 -4.85
C GLN A 132 -0.30 2.04 -5.76
N VAL A 133 0.99 1.83 -5.49
CA VAL A 133 1.90 0.98 -6.29
C VAL A 133 2.59 -0.01 -5.37
N GLY A 134 2.18 -1.29 -5.39
CA GLY A 134 2.74 -2.32 -4.50
C GLY A 134 4.26 -2.48 -4.63
N VAL A 135 4.80 -2.54 -5.85
CA VAL A 135 6.26 -2.62 -6.07
C VAL A 135 6.96 -1.34 -5.61
N GLY A 136 6.32 -0.17 -5.76
CA GLY A 136 6.82 1.09 -5.24
C GLY A 136 6.92 1.10 -3.71
N GLN A 137 5.94 0.50 -3.03
CA GLN A 137 5.99 0.32 -1.57
C GLN A 137 7.14 -0.61 -1.16
N ILE A 138 7.36 -1.72 -1.89
CA ILE A 138 8.50 -2.62 -1.64
C ILE A 138 9.82 -1.88 -1.79
N LEU A 139 9.97 -1.07 -2.83
CA LEU A 139 11.19 -0.28 -3.06
C LEU A 139 11.40 0.70 -1.90
N PHE A 140 10.37 1.47 -1.54
CA PHE A 140 10.41 2.40 -0.41
C PHE A 140 10.83 1.71 0.90
N LEU A 141 10.23 0.55 1.22
CA LEU A 141 10.57 -0.23 2.41
C LEU A 141 12.03 -0.70 2.37
N SER A 142 12.49 -1.20 1.23
CA SER A 142 13.88 -1.67 1.06
C SER A 142 14.89 -0.53 1.25
N GLU A 143 14.60 0.67 0.76
CA GLU A 143 15.40 1.87 0.96
C GLU A 143 15.42 2.35 2.42
N ASN A 144 14.40 1.94 3.21
CA ASN A 144 14.28 2.24 4.64
C ASN A 144 14.66 1.07 5.55
N GLY A 145 15.49 0.15 5.05
CA GLY A 145 16.14 -0.90 5.83
C GLY A 145 15.33 -2.19 5.98
N TYR A 146 14.25 -2.36 5.21
CA TYR A 146 13.54 -3.64 5.16
C TYR A 146 14.26 -4.63 4.24
N THR A 147 14.40 -5.86 4.70
CA THR A 147 14.90 -6.97 3.87
C THR A 147 13.74 -7.58 3.08
N LEU A 148 13.87 -7.60 1.75
CA LEU A 148 12.88 -8.24 0.88
C LEU A 148 13.02 -9.77 0.92
N VAL A 149 11.92 -10.46 1.23
CA VAL A 149 11.81 -11.92 1.17
C VAL A 149 10.63 -12.31 0.27
N ARG A 150 10.85 -13.29 -0.57
CA ARG A 150 9.83 -13.90 -1.44
C ARG A 150 9.66 -15.37 -1.03
N PRO A 151 8.68 -15.67 -0.20
CA PRO A 151 8.42 -17.03 0.23
C PRO A 151 7.93 -17.95 -0.89
#